data_d3591d33ac56124ddf3c31ad1a68ca13
#
_entry.id   d3591d33ac56124ddf3c31ad1a68ca13
#
_cell.length_a   1.000
_cell.length_b   1.000
_cell.length_c   1.000
_cell.angle_alpha   90.00
_cell.angle_beta   90.00
_cell.angle_gamma   90.00
#
_symmetry.space_group_name_H-M   'P 1'
#
loop_
_entity.id
_entity.type
_entity.pdbx_description
1 polymer ?
#
loop_
_entity_poly.entity_id
_entity_poly.type
_entity_poly.pdbx_seq_one_letter_code
_entity_poly.pdbx_strand_id
1 'polypeptide(L)'
;MQSTQRQLHLNIRFLVSSIIFALLLGACSSNPTHQSNTTQPIVNQTEEAVSEALFSENIHQLLAQVAQTQEIPLPALESGFLDVKTIPSIRKLVLPPSGTFKKNWVAYRKRFVEPVRLKAGKAFWEQNHAFLTQVEQESGVPAEIIVAIIGIETIYGRQTGNFRVKDVLSTLAFSYPDTPNKAVRERLFKDQLKELILMCWSDAGGKLPAKNGAQGLNGARFSACLNQNSSYAGAIGLPQFMPSSIRSFAVDGDGDGDGRIDLRQSPKDAIASVANFMKQHGWEPGMPISFPVLSSGIAEAKLLADGEPKLKYSVEELINKGILKPEQGDLQTGGVTPQSKAFIVDLPYPDTDGSDQVHYVVGLNNFLTIVQYNRSYFYAQSVAEFAEALGYKNQSAVPTSNTAKEAKPTETSGAKTKKSKAKKKSKQS
;
A
#
# COMPACT_ATOMS: atom_id res chain seq x y z
N MET A 1 25.43 20.27 -15.74
CA MET A 1 24.63 20.83 -14.61
C MET A 1 23.16 20.42 -14.62
N GLN A 2 22.57 19.95 -15.70
CA GLN A 2 21.13 19.48 -15.73
C GLN A 2 20.91 18.07 -15.22
N SER A 3 21.91 17.18 -15.21
CA SER A 3 21.78 15.80 -14.74
C SER A 3 21.77 15.69 -13.21
N THR A 4 22.46 16.56 -12.52
CA THR A 4 22.58 16.57 -11.04
C THR A 4 21.30 17.07 -10.36
N GLN A 5 20.56 17.98 -11.01
CA GLN A 5 19.27 18.44 -10.49
C GLN A 5 18.15 17.41 -10.61
N ARG A 6 18.16 16.60 -11.67
CA ARG A 6 17.19 15.47 -11.81
C ARG A 6 17.38 14.38 -10.74
N GLN A 7 18.62 14.09 -10.39
CA GLN A 7 18.92 13.09 -9.35
C GLN A 7 18.56 13.58 -7.94
N LEU A 8 18.69 14.88 -7.67
CA LEU A 8 18.31 15.46 -6.37
C LEU A 8 16.77 15.46 -6.18
N HIS A 9 16.01 15.75 -7.23
CA HIS A 9 14.54 15.67 -7.19
C HIS A 9 14.02 14.22 -7.10
N LEU A 10 14.73 13.25 -7.66
CA LEU A 10 14.37 11.83 -7.55
C LEU A 10 14.52 11.34 -6.10
N ASN A 11 15.59 11.73 -5.41
CA ASN A 11 15.84 11.29 -4.03
C ASN A 11 14.85 11.85 -2.99
N ILE A 12 14.26 13.02 -3.21
CA ILE A 12 13.24 13.60 -2.31
C ILE A 12 11.86 12.94 -2.51
N ARG A 13 11.55 12.46 -3.73
CA ARG A 13 10.28 11.79 -4.05
C ARG A 13 10.13 10.39 -3.43
N PHE A 14 11.23 9.75 -3.01
CA PHE A 14 11.23 8.38 -2.52
C PHE A 14 10.82 8.18 -1.05
N LEU A 15 10.59 9.23 -0.27
CA LEU A 15 10.37 9.10 1.19
C LEU A 15 8.90 8.92 1.62
N VAL A 16 7.95 8.96 0.71
CA VAL A 16 6.52 9.16 1.05
C VAL A 16 5.72 7.86 1.22
N SER A 17 6.15 6.77 0.60
CA SER A 17 5.32 5.54 0.52
C SER A 17 5.28 4.67 1.78
N SER A 18 6.13 4.93 2.79
CA SER A 18 6.34 4.01 3.93
C SER A 18 5.33 4.13 5.09
N ILE A 19 4.27 4.93 4.98
CA ILE A 19 3.44 5.31 6.13
C ILE A 19 2.17 4.46 6.27
N ILE A 20 1.72 3.79 5.23
CA ILE A 20 0.31 3.36 5.12
C ILE A 20 0.00 2.04 5.82
N PHE A 21 0.98 1.21 6.20
CA PHE A 21 0.68 -0.19 6.43
C PHE A 21 0.92 -0.76 7.85
N ALA A 22 1.06 0.04 8.90
CA ALA A 22 1.37 -0.49 10.23
C ALA A 22 0.15 -0.83 11.12
N LEU A 23 -1.09 -0.40 10.81
CA LEU A 23 -2.19 -0.54 11.78
C LEU A 23 -3.57 -0.70 11.12
N LEU A 24 -3.98 -1.93 10.86
CA LEU A 24 -5.38 -2.35 10.85
C LEU A 24 -5.59 -3.37 11.98
N LEU A 25 -5.63 -2.91 13.22
CA LEU A 25 -6.19 -3.65 14.35
C LEU A 25 -7.49 -2.96 14.76
N GLY A 26 -8.59 -3.38 14.17
CA GLY A 26 -9.92 -3.10 14.68
C GLY A 26 -10.16 -3.97 15.92
N ALA A 27 -10.08 -3.37 17.09
CA ALA A 27 -10.57 -3.98 18.32
C ALA A 27 -12.04 -3.60 18.50
N CYS A 28 -12.93 -4.58 18.41
CA CYS A 28 -14.25 -4.48 19.05
C CYS A 28 -14.05 -4.52 20.56
N SER A 29 -14.32 -3.43 21.24
CA SER A 29 -14.46 -3.41 22.70
C SER A 29 -15.71 -2.65 23.05
N SER A 30 -16.59 -3.37 23.76
CA SER A 30 -17.83 -2.92 24.39
C SER A 30 -17.56 -1.85 25.44
N ASN A 31 -18.35 -0.77 25.40
CA ASN A 31 -18.38 0.28 26.42
C ASN A 31 -18.95 -0.21 27.77
N PRO A 32 -18.40 0.26 28.88
CA PRO A 32 -19.19 0.52 30.08
C PRO A 32 -19.40 2.03 30.24
N THR A 33 -20.65 2.42 30.30
CA THR A 33 -21.12 3.73 30.73
C THR A 33 -20.65 4.06 32.14
N HIS A 34 -19.82 5.10 32.26
CA HIS A 34 -19.66 5.82 33.55
C HIS A 34 -19.85 7.30 33.24
N GLN A 35 -21.01 7.82 33.71
CA GLN A 35 -21.19 9.25 33.89
C GLN A 35 -20.37 9.70 35.09
N SER A 36 -19.42 10.59 34.84
CA SER A 36 -18.83 11.44 35.86
C SER A 36 -18.90 12.88 35.38
N ASN A 37 -19.77 13.65 36.02
CA ASN A 37 -19.76 15.10 36.01
C ASN A 37 -18.42 15.58 36.54
N THR A 38 -17.58 16.11 35.70
CA THR A 38 -16.39 16.84 36.11
C THR A 38 -16.35 18.15 35.33
N THR A 39 -16.50 19.24 36.05
CA THR A 39 -16.25 20.64 35.61
C THR A 39 -14.84 20.69 35.01
N GLN A 40 -14.72 20.84 33.71
CA GLN A 40 -13.40 21.01 33.05
C GLN A 40 -12.85 22.41 33.39
N PRO A 41 -11.58 22.53 33.77
CA PRO A 41 -10.99 23.83 34.11
C PRO A 41 -10.85 24.72 32.86
N ILE A 42 -11.10 26.01 33.03
CA ILE A 42 -11.02 27.09 32.02
C ILE A 42 -9.66 27.12 31.29
N VAL A 43 -8.60 26.59 31.90
CA VAL A 43 -7.24 26.49 31.32
C VAL A 43 -7.19 25.67 30.02
N ASN A 44 -7.99 24.62 29.88
CA ASN A 44 -8.00 23.78 28.67
C ASN A 44 -8.60 24.47 27.43
N GLN A 45 -9.55 25.40 27.64
CA GLN A 45 -10.20 26.11 26.53
C GLN A 45 -9.26 27.16 25.87
N THR A 46 -8.40 27.79 26.63
CA THR A 46 -7.41 28.75 26.11
C THR A 46 -6.27 28.08 25.35
N GLU A 47 -5.78 26.96 25.80
CA GLU A 47 -4.73 26.19 25.10
C GLU A 47 -5.26 25.60 23.79
N GLU A 48 -6.48 25.09 23.77
CA GLU A 48 -7.12 24.55 22.57
C GLU A 48 -7.38 25.65 21.53
N ALA A 49 -7.87 26.82 21.94
CA ALA A 49 -8.08 27.96 21.06
C ALA A 49 -6.75 28.51 20.47
N VAL A 50 -5.67 28.56 21.25
CA VAL A 50 -4.34 28.97 20.77
C VAL A 50 -3.79 27.94 19.77
N SER A 51 -3.97 26.63 20.03
CA SER A 51 -3.55 25.57 19.13
C SER A 51 -4.30 25.63 17.78
N GLU A 52 -5.60 25.92 17.80
CA GLU A 52 -6.42 26.04 16.59
C GLU A 52 -6.09 27.29 15.78
N ALA A 53 -5.84 28.43 16.44
CA ALA A 53 -5.38 29.64 15.79
C ALA A 53 -4.02 29.46 15.11
N LEU A 54 -3.06 28.78 15.78
CA LEU A 54 -1.76 28.46 15.20
C LEU A 54 -1.87 27.49 14.02
N PHE A 55 -2.78 26.52 14.10
CA PHE A 55 -3.06 25.58 13.01
C PHE A 55 -3.58 26.32 11.77
N SER A 56 -4.54 27.24 11.96
CA SER A 56 -5.09 28.07 10.88
C SER A 56 -4.05 28.98 10.25
N GLU A 57 -3.21 29.62 11.06
CA GLU A 57 -2.11 30.47 10.58
C GLU A 57 -1.09 29.67 9.76
N ASN A 58 -0.70 28.49 10.20
CA ASN A 58 0.22 27.61 9.46
C ASN A 58 -0.35 27.19 8.10
N ILE A 59 -1.66 26.94 8.01
CA ILE A 59 -2.33 26.65 6.74
C ILE A 59 -2.29 27.87 5.84
N HIS A 60 -2.65 29.05 6.34
CA HIS A 60 -2.62 30.29 5.58
C HIS A 60 -1.23 30.56 4.99
N GLN A 61 -0.17 30.39 5.77
CA GLN A 61 1.21 30.54 5.31
C GLN A 61 1.56 29.55 4.18
N LEU A 62 1.13 28.28 4.29
CA LEU A 62 1.34 27.31 3.23
C LEU A 62 0.55 27.68 1.96
N LEU A 63 -0.70 28.11 2.08
CA LEU A 63 -1.51 28.57 0.94
C LEU A 63 -0.88 29.79 0.27
N ALA A 64 -0.40 30.77 1.04
CA ALA A 64 0.30 31.93 0.51
C ALA A 64 1.58 31.56 -0.24
N GLN A 65 2.34 30.60 0.28
CA GLN A 65 3.53 30.07 -0.42
C GLN A 65 3.15 29.37 -1.75
N VAL A 66 2.09 28.55 -1.77
CA VAL A 66 1.61 27.90 -3.00
C VAL A 66 1.09 28.94 -3.99
N ALA A 67 0.30 29.91 -3.53
CA ALA A 67 -0.21 31.01 -4.32
C ALA A 67 0.92 31.78 -5.03
N GLN A 68 1.94 32.15 -4.29
CA GLN A 68 3.10 32.87 -4.82
C GLN A 68 3.89 32.03 -5.84
N THR A 69 4.18 30.76 -5.52
CA THR A 69 5.04 29.92 -6.38
C THR A 69 4.35 29.43 -7.64
N GLN A 70 3.02 29.34 -7.64
CA GLN A 70 2.21 28.85 -8.75
C GLN A 70 1.37 29.93 -9.42
N GLU A 71 1.54 31.19 -9.00
CA GLU A 71 0.79 32.35 -9.50
C GLU A 71 -0.74 32.19 -9.33
N ILE A 72 -1.18 31.40 -8.34
CA ILE A 72 -2.60 31.16 -8.03
C ILE A 72 -3.13 32.32 -7.17
N PRO A 73 -4.33 32.85 -7.44
CA PRO A 73 -4.93 33.84 -6.56
C PRO A 73 -5.16 33.24 -5.16
N LEU A 74 -4.55 33.84 -4.13
CA LEU A 74 -4.65 33.35 -2.73
C LEU A 74 -6.11 33.17 -2.27
N PRO A 75 -7.05 34.10 -2.52
CA PRO A 75 -8.44 33.93 -2.11
C PRO A 75 -9.11 32.68 -2.71
N ALA A 76 -8.69 32.23 -3.91
CA ALA A 76 -9.22 31.02 -4.52
C ALA A 76 -8.76 29.76 -3.76
N LEU A 77 -7.52 29.73 -3.25
CA LEU A 77 -7.05 28.65 -2.40
C LEU A 77 -7.71 28.68 -1.02
N GLU A 78 -7.79 29.85 -0.40
CA GLU A 78 -8.40 30.03 0.93
C GLU A 78 -9.85 29.57 0.97
N SER A 79 -10.62 29.84 -0.08
CA SER A 79 -12.02 29.40 -0.18
C SER A 79 -12.17 27.86 -0.07
N GLY A 80 -11.19 27.09 -0.54
CA GLY A 80 -11.16 25.63 -0.44
C GLY A 80 -10.79 25.12 0.97
N PHE A 81 -10.28 25.98 1.85
CA PHE A 81 -9.78 25.60 3.19
C PHE A 81 -10.54 26.25 4.35
N LEU A 82 -11.61 27.00 4.08
CA LEU A 82 -12.41 27.71 5.12
C LEU A 82 -12.91 26.77 6.24
N ASP A 83 -13.22 25.53 5.92
CA ASP A 83 -13.79 24.53 6.82
C ASP A 83 -12.79 23.43 7.20
N VAL A 84 -11.48 23.65 6.98
CA VAL A 84 -10.43 22.69 7.36
C VAL A 84 -10.33 22.60 8.87
N LYS A 85 -10.13 21.38 9.38
CA LYS A 85 -10.04 21.12 10.82
C LYS A 85 -9.05 20.02 11.14
N THR A 86 -8.54 20.04 12.36
CA THR A 86 -7.73 18.95 12.88
C THR A 86 -8.55 17.69 13.14
N ILE A 87 -7.94 16.52 12.97
CA ILE A 87 -8.54 15.22 13.31
C ILE A 87 -7.68 14.54 14.37
N PRO A 88 -7.99 14.71 15.67
CA PRO A 88 -7.16 14.17 16.76
C PRO A 88 -6.98 12.64 16.71
N SER A 89 -7.96 11.90 16.19
CA SER A 89 -7.89 10.44 16.11
C SER A 89 -6.78 9.94 15.18
N ILE A 90 -6.49 10.64 14.07
CA ILE A 90 -5.43 10.21 13.15
C ILE A 90 -4.03 10.37 13.75
N ARG A 91 -3.84 11.29 14.69
CA ARG A 91 -2.57 11.43 15.43
C ARG A 91 -2.21 10.16 16.20
N LYS A 92 -3.22 9.43 16.71
CA LYS A 92 -3.02 8.12 17.36
C LYS A 92 -2.74 7.03 16.35
N LEU A 93 -3.40 7.06 15.18
CA LEU A 93 -3.26 6.03 14.14
C LEU A 93 -1.88 6.02 13.46
N VAL A 94 -1.17 7.15 13.42
CA VAL A 94 0.17 7.24 12.82
C VAL A 94 1.30 6.94 13.79
N LEU A 95 1.00 6.73 15.08
CA LEU A 95 2.00 6.32 16.06
C LEU A 95 2.39 4.85 15.84
N PRO A 96 3.65 4.50 16.02
CA PRO A 96 4.05 3.10 16.05
C PRO A 96 3.33 2.37 17.21
N PRO A 97 3.09 1.05 17.08
CA PRO A 97 2.52 0.26 18.16
C PRO A 97 3.34 0.43 19.44
N SER A 98 2.65 0.59 20.58
CA SER A 98 3.29 0.61 21.91
C SER A 98 3.86 -0.77 22.23
N GLY A 99 5.14 -0.82 22.63
CA GLY A 99 5.83 -2.05 23.02
C GLY A 99 6.84 -2.56 21.98
N THR A 100 7.53 -3.64 22.29
CA THR A 100 8.45 -4.31 21.37
C THR A 100 7.66 -5.06 20.29
N PHE A 101 7.34 -4.36 19.20
CA PHE A 101 6.68 -5.00 18.06
C PHE A 101 7.65 -5.96 17.36
N LYS A 102 7.43 -7.27 17.56
CA LYS A 102 8.15 -8.28 16.78
C LYS A 102 7.52 -8.40 15.40
N LYS A 103 8.33 -8.24 14.37
CA LYS A 103 7.90 -8.50 12.99
C LYS A 103 7.47 -9.98 12.89
N ASN A 104 6.30 -10.22 12.29
CA ASN A 104 5.77 -11.57 12.12
C ASN A 104 5.23 -11.73 10.69
N TRP A 105 6.06 -12.28 9.81
CA TRP A 105 5.73 -12.52 8.41
C TRP A 105 4.49 -13.42 8.28
N VAL A 106 4.41 -14.51 9.02
CA VAL A 106 3.29 -15.47 8.92
C VAL A 106 1.96 -14.80 9.26
N ALA A 107 1.92 -14.00 10.34
CA ALA A 107 0.72 -13.27 10.72
C ALA A 107 0.39 -12.14 9.73
N TYR A 108 1.40 -11.47 9.19
CA TYR A 108 1.22 -10.43 8.17
C TYR A 108 0.63 -11.01 6.88
N ARG A 109 1.24 -12.06 6.34
CA ARG A 109 0.80 -12.78 5.15
C ARG A 109 -0.67 -13.19 5.21
N LYS A 110 -1.09 -13.78 6.33
CA LYS A 110 -2.47 -14.24 6.56
C LYS A 110 -3.53 -13.14 6.43
N ARG A 111 -3.16 -11.86 6.55
CA ARG A 111 -4.10 -10.72 6.41
C ARG A 111 -4.39 -10.39 4.95
N PHE A 112 -3.49 -10.75 4.05
CA PHE A 112 -3.56 -10.35 2.64
C PHE A 112 -3.81 -11.53 1.71
N VAL A 113 -3.13 -12.65 1.94
CA VAL A 113 -3.31 -13.87 1.15
C VAL A 113 -4.36 -14.73 1.84
N GLU A 114 -5.63 -14.38 1.67
CA GLU A 114 -6.77 -15.02 2.34
C GLU A 114 -7.97 -15.19 1.39
N PRO A 115 -8.88 -16.17 1.68
CA PRO A 115 -9.92 -16.58 0.73
C PRO A 115 -10.90 -15.47 0.31
N VAL A 116 -11.26 -14.54 1.21
CA VAL A 116 -12.24 -13.47 0.90
C VAL A 116 -11.65 -12.51 -0.12
N ARG A 117 -10.38 -12.09 0.10
CA ARG A 117 -9.67 -11.20 -0.82
C ARG A 117 -9.40 -11.88 -2.15
N LEU A 118 -9.01 -13.17 -2.14
CA LEU A 118 -8.79 -13.94 -3.35
C LEU A 118 -10.08 -14.09 -4.18
N LYS A 119 -11.21 -14.37 -3.54
CA LYS A 119 -12.51 -14.44 -4.22
C LYS A 119 -12.89 -13.09 -4.84
N ALA A 120 -12.67 -11.98 -4.09
CA ALA A 120 -12.93 -10.64 -4.60
C ALA A 120 -11.99 -10.29 -5.78
N GLY A 121 -10.72 -10.75 -5.72
CA GLY A 121 -9.75 -10.58 -6.79
C GLY A 121 -10.14 -11.26 -8.09
N LYS A 122 -10.60 -12.49 -8.01
CA LYS A 122 -11.11 -13.22 -9.18
C LYS A 122 -12.32 -12.52 -9.81
N ALA A 123 -13.25 -12.03 -8.99
CA ALA A 123 -14.41 -11.29 -9.49
C ALA A 123 -14.01 -9.94 -10.13
N PHE A 124 -13.06 -9.21 -9.52
CA PHE A 124 -12.53 -7.97 -10.10
C PHE A 124 -11.82 -8.24 -11.43
N TRP A 125 -11.05 -9.33 -11.51
CA TRP A 125 -10.39 -9.77 -12.73
C TRP A 125 -11.39 -10.03 -13.85
N GLU A 126 -12.41 -10.86 -13.60
CA GLU A 126 -13.44 -11.20 -14.58
C GLU A 126 -14.16 -9.94 -15.12
N GLN A 127 -14.49 -9.00 -14.23
CA GLN A 127 -15.18 -7.75 -14.61
C GLN A 127 -14.31 -6.82 -15.45
N ASN A 128 -12.99 -6.88 -15.31
CA ASN A 128 -12.05 -5.99 -16.01
C ASN A 128 -11.11 -6.74 -16.97
N HIS A 129 -11.40 -8.00 -17.32
CA HIS A 129 -10.49 -8.90 -18.02
C HIS A 129 -9.92 -8.31 -19.31
N ALA A 130 -10.77 -7.80 -20.18
CA ALA A 130 -10.32 -7.24 -21.48
C ALA A 130 -9.38 -6.04 -21.28
N PHE A 131 -9.69 -5.16 -20.34
CA PHE A 131 -8.86 -4.00 -20.05
C PHE A 131 -7.55 -4.37 -19.36
N LEU A 132 -7.57 -5.31 -18.42
CA LEU A 132 -6.37 -5.85 -17.79
C LEU A 132 -5.42 -6.47 -18.82
N THR A 133 -5.95 -7.23 -19.78
CA THR A 133 -5.16 -7.83 -20.85
C THR A 133 -4.51 -6.75 -21.75
N GLN A 134 -5.26 -5.71 -22.09
CA GLN A 134 -4.73 -4.58 -22.85
C GLN A 134 -3.60 -3.88 -22.08
N VAL A 135 -3.83 -3.53 -20.82
CA VAL A 135 -2.84 -2.83 -19.99
C VAL A 135 -1.58 -3.68 -19.76
N GLU A 136 -1.72 -4.98 -19.59
CA GLU A 136 -0.58 -5.91 -19.51
C GLU A 136 0.25 -5.88 -20.80
N GLN A 137 -0.38 -5.93 -21.97
CA GLN A 137 0.31 -5.85 -23.26
C GLN A 137 1.04 -4.51 -23.46
N GLU A 138 0.46 -3.40 -23.02
CA GLU A 138 1.04 -2.06 -23.18
C GLU A 138 2.13 -1.74 -22.16
N SER A 139 2.00 -2.25 -20.96
CA SER A 139 2.90 -1.94 -19.84
C SER A 139 3.97 -3.00 -19.60
N GLY A 140 3.69 -4.25 -19.97
CA GLY A 140 4.49 -5.42 -19.61
C GLY A 140 4.35 -5.84 -18.15
N VAL A 141 3.41 -5.23 -17.40
CA VAL A 141 3.11 -5.59 -16.00
C VAL A 141 1.99 -6.62 -16.00
N PRO A 142 2.21 -7.84 -15.46
CA PRO A 142 1.19 -8.88 -15.44
C PRO A 142 -0.08 -8.43 -14.72
N ALA A 143 -1.23 -8.81 -15.27
CA ALA A 143 -2.54 -8.46 -14.73
C ALA A 143 -2.69 -8.94 -13.27
N GLU A 144 -2.12 -10.10 -12.91
CA GLU A 144 -2.12 -10.64 -11.55
C GLU A 144 -1.46 -9.68 -10.54
N ILE A 145 -0.38 -9.01 -10.95
CA ILE A 145 0.33 -8.04 -10.10
C ILE A 145 -0.52 -6.81 -9.86
N ILE A 146 -1.15 -6.28 -10.91
CA ILE A 146 -2.03 -5.11 -10.81
C ILE A 146 -3.23 -5.43 -9.90
N VAL A 147 -3.87 -6.57 -10.12
CA VAL A 147 -5.00 -7.04 -9.32
C VAL A 147 -4.57 -7.30 -7.87
N ALA A 148 -3.38 -7.90 -7.65
CA ALA A 148 -2.87 -8.15 -6.31
C ALA A 148 -2.65 -6.84 -5.53
N ILE A 149 -2.04 -5.83 -6.14
CA ILE A 149 -1.81 -4.53 -5.52
C ILE A 149 -3.15 -3.90 -5.11
N ILE A 150 -4.12 -3.75 -6.03
CA ILE A 150 -5.43 -3.15 -5.74
C ILE A 150 -6.18 -3.96 -4.66
N GLY A 151 -6.04 -5.28 -4.69
CA GLY A 151 -6.63 -6.17 -3.69
C GLY A 151 -6.03 -6.00 -2.30
N ILE A 152 -4.71 -5.88 -2.19
CA ILE A 152 -4.00 -5.65 -0.93
C ILE A 152 -4.36 -4.28 -0.36
N GLU A 153 -4.38 -3.25 -1.20
CA GLU A 153 -4.62 -1.88 -0.77
C GLU A 153 -6.05 -1.68 -0.22
N THR A 154 -7.06 -2.08 -0.96
CA THR A 154 -8.44 -1.67 -0.63
C THR A 154 -9.49 -2.76 -0.70
N ILE A 155 -9.10 -4.02 -0.95
CA ILE A 155 -10.06 -5.09 -1.27
C ILE A 155 -11.02 -4.62 -2.39
N TYR A 156 -10.40 -4.11 -3.47
CA TYR A 156 -11.11 -3.60 -4.66
C TYR A 156 -12.14 -2.52 -4.34
N GLY A 157 -11.74 -1.53 -3.55
CA GLY A 157 -12.55 -0.37 -3.19
C GLY A 157 -13.43 -0.50 -1.94
N ARG A 158 -13.41 -1.67 -1.25
CA ARG A 158 -14.20 -1.85 -0.01
C ARG A 158 -13.61 -1.11 1.19
N GLN A 159 -12.32 -0.77 1.16
CA GLN A 159 -11.57 -0.16 2.28
C GLN A 159 -10.69 0.98 1.77
N THR A 160 -11.29 2.04 1.24
CA THR A 160 -10.55 3.21 0.72
C THR A 160 -10.30 4.30 1.77
N GLY A 161 -10.85 4.12 2.99
CA GLY A 161 -10.85 5.15 4.02
C GLY A 161 -12.03 6.11 3.91
N ASN A 162 -12.30 6.81 5.00
CA ASN A 162 -13.45 7.72 5.13
C ASN A 162 -13.07 9.08 5.74
N PHE A 163 -11.79 9.41 5.77
CA PHE A 163 -11.31 10.69 6.26
C PHE A 163 -11.20 11.69 5.11
N ARG A 164 -11.64 12.92 5.33
CA ARG A 164 -11.50 13.99 4.34
C ARG A 164 -10.02 14.33 4.12
N VAL A 165 -9.52 14.20 2.90
CA VAL A 165 -8.08 14.22 2.60
C VAL A 165 -7.39 15.52 3.02
N LYS A 166 -8.03 16.68 2.80
CA LYS A 166 -7.45 17.96 3.21
C LYS A 166 -7.26 18.06 4.72
N ASP A 167 -8.20 17.55 5.53
CA ASP A 167 -8.09 17.56 6.98
C ASP A 167 -6.99 16.62 7.47
N VAL A 168 -6.91 15.42 6.86
CA VAL A 168 -5.85 14.44 7.17
C VAL A 168 -4.49 15.05 6.94
N LEU A 169 -4.24 15.55 5.73
CA LEU A 169 -2.93 16.06 5.36
C LEU A 169 -2.57 17.32 6.14
N SER A 170 -3.54 18.22 6.38
CA SER A 170 -3.34 19.40 7.22
C SER A 170 -3.01 19.02 8.66
N THR A 171 -3.74 18.06 9.25
CA THR A 171 -3.45 17.58 10.61
C THR A 171 -2.04 17.00 10.72
N LEU A 172 -1.65 16.15 9.77
CA LEU A 172 -0.33 15.51 9.79
C LEU A 172 0.82 16.47 9.41
N ALA A 173 0.51 17.52 8.65
CA ALA A 173 1.47 18.57 8.29
C ALA A 173 1.80 19.53 9.45
N PHE A 174 0.83 19.82 10.33
CA PHE A 174 0.94 20.88 11.32
C PHE A 174 0.66 20.43 12.76
N SER A 175 0.24 19.20 12.97
CA SER A 175 -0.10 18.62 14.28
C SER A 175 0.35 17.17 14.40
N TYR A 176 1.46 16.79 13.77
CA TYR A 176 2.01 15.43 13.90
C TYR A 176 2.37 15.13 15.36
N PRO A 177 2.13 13.91 15.87
CA PRO A 177 2.47 13.58 17.26
C PRO A 177 3.98 13.65 17.51
N ASP A 178 4.34 13.85 18.77
CA ASP A 178 5.74 13.94 19.19
C ASP A 178 6.41 12.57 19.03
N THR A 179 7.33 12.52 18.09
CA THR A 179 8.15 11.35 17.74
C THR A 179 9.53 11.83 17.33
N PRO A 180 10.57 10.98 17.43
CA PRO A 180 11.93 11.38 17.05
C PRO A 180 12.07 11.92 15.62
N ASN A 181 11.16 11.54 14.73
CA ASN A 181 11.16 11.95 13.32
C ASN A 181 10.02 12.92 12.94
N LYS A 182 9.40 13.58 13.94
CA LYS A 182 8.28 14.52 13.75
C LYS A 182 8.54 15.53 12.64
N ALA A 183 9.64 16.25 12.71
CA ALA A 183 9.95 17.31 11.74
C ALA A 183 10.06 16.80 10.29
N VAL A 184 10.62 15.60 10.10
CA VAL A 184 10.69 14.94 8.78
C VAL A 184 9.30 14.54 8.30
N ARG A 185 8.45 14.02 9.19
CA ARG A 185 7.08 13.63 8.88
C ARG A 185 6.20 14.82 8.54
N GLU A 186 6.24 15.88 9.33
CA GLU A 186 5.51 17.11 9.03
C GLU A 186 5.89 17.70 7.67
N ARG A 187 7.19 17.72 7.34
CA ARG A 187 7.65 18.16 6.01
C ARG A 187 7.04 17.31 4.89
N LEU A 188 7.08 15.99 5.04
CA LEU A 188 6.48 15.07 4.07
C LEU A 188 4.99 15.36 3.86
N PHE A 189 4.23 15.53 4.94
CA PHE A 189 2.79 15.81 4.83
C PHE A 189 2.49 17.21 4.31
N LYS A 190 3.34 18.22 4.60
CA LYS A 190 3.27 19.55 3.97
C LYS A 190 3.44 19.44 2.45
N ASP A 191 4.40 18.64 2.00
CA ASP A 191 4.61 18.41 0.56
C ASP A 191 3.41 17.68 -0.07
N GLN A 192 2.83 16.67 0.61
CA GLN A 192 1.61 16.02 0.13
C GLN A 192 0.40 16.96 0.10
N LEU A 193 0.28 17.88 1.05
CA LEU A 193 -0.79 18.88 1.06
C LEU A 193 -0.64 19.87 -0.11
N LYS A 194 0.59 20.29 -0.43
CA LYS A 194 0.88 21.09 -1.64
C LYS A 194 0.49 20.33 -2.89
N GLU A 195 0.89 19.06 -3.01
CA GLU A 195 0.56 18.23 -4.16
C GLU A 195 -0.96 18.01 -4.30
N LEU A 196 -1.70 17.86 -3.19
CA LEU A 196 -3.16 17.81 -3.20
C LEU A 196 -3.77 19.09 -3.78
N ILE A 197 -3.31 20.26 -3.34
CA ILE A 197 -3.79 21.55 -3.84
C ILE A 197 -3.58 21.65 -5.36
N LEU A 198 -2.37 21.32 -5.83
CA LEU A 198 -2.04 21.41 -7.25
C LEU A 198 -2.80 20.38 -8.09
N MET A 199 -2.98 19.17 -7.58
CA MET A 199 -3.79 18.14 -8.20
C MET A 199 -5.24 18.61 -8.36
N CYS A 200 -5.85 19.09 -7.27
CA CYS A 200 -7.23 19.53 -7.29
C CYS A 200 -7.44 20.80 -8.13
N TRP A 201 -6.45 21.68 -8.18
CA TRP A 201 -6.47 22.85 -9.05
C TRP A 201 -6.52 22.43 -10.53
N SER A 202 -5.64 21.50 -10.93
CA SER A 202 -5.61 20.98 -12.30
C SER A 202 -6.87 20.20 -12.66
N ASP A 203 -7.35 19.33 -11.75
CA ASP A 203 -8.59 18.57 -11.93
C ASP A 203 -9.81 19.48 -12.13
N ALA A 204 -9.83 20.65 -11.50
CA ALA A 204 -10.88 21.65 -11.65
C ALA A 204 -10.75 22.53 -12.91
N GLY A 205 -9.82 22.24 -13.80
CA GLY A 205 -9.58 22.98 -15.05
C GLY A 205 -8.65 24.18 -14.91
N GLY A 206 -8.05 24.38 -13.73
CA GLY A 206 -7.05 25.42 -13.51
C GLY A 206 -5.72 25.07 -14.15
N LYS A 207 -5.05 26.04 -14.78
CA LYS A 207 -3.71 25.88 -15.35
C LYS A 207 -2.63 26.14 -14.31
N LEU A 208 -1.46 25.52 -14.48
CA LEU A 208 -0.30 25.71 -13.62
C LEU A 208 0.96 26.03 -14.46
N PRO A 209 1.71 27.12 -14.16
CA PRO A 209 1.35 28.19 -13.23
C PRO A 209 0.11 28.96 -13.70
N ALA A 210 -0.64 29.53 -12.76
CA ALA A 210 -1.94 30.16 -13.05
C ALA A 210 -1.79 31.60 -13.56
N LYS A 211 -0.98 31.82 -14.62
CA LYS A 211 -0.66 33.15 -15.18
C LYS A 211 -1.88 34.01 -15.49
N ASN A 212 -3.01 33.39 -15.78
CA ASN A 212 -4.30 34.06 -16.04
C ASN A 212 -5.26 34.02 -14.82
N GLY A 213 -4.69 33.83 -13.62
CA GLY A 213 -5.46 33.70 -12.40
C GLY A 213 -6.32 32.44 -12.37
N ALA A 214 -7.56 32.57 -11.86
CA ALA A 214 -8.51 31.46 -11.76
C ALA A 214 -9.41 31.28 -13.01
N GLN A 215 -9.00 31.80 -14.16
CA GLN A 215 -9.80 31.68 -15.38
C GLN A 215 -9.97 30.21 -15.78
N GLY A 216 -11.23 29.79 -15.99
CA GLY A 216 -11.59 28.42 -16.33
C GLY A 216 -11.68 27.47 -15.12
N LEU A 217 -11.38 27.93 -13.90
CA LEU A 217 -11.50 27.11 -12.71
C LEU A 217 -12.95 26.83 -12.34
N ASN A 218 -13.29 25.57 -12.18
CA ASN A 218 -14.54 25.15 -11.56
C ASN A 218 -14.37 25.05 -10.03
N GLY A 219 -14.77 26.07 -9.29
CA GLY A 219 -14.61 26.14 -7.84
C GLY A 219 -15.32 25.02 -7.08
N ALA A 220 -16.50 24.58 -7.54
CA ALA A 220 -17.22 23.46 -6.92
C ALA A 220 -16.42 22.15 -7.07
N ARG A 221 -15.81 21.92 -8.24
CA ARG A 221 -14.97 20.77 -8.49
C ARG A 221 -13.67 20.82 -7.68
N PHE A 222 -13.04 21.99 -7.59
CA PHE A 222 -11.87 22.19 -6.74
C PHE A 222 -12.18 21.82 -5.27
N SER A 223 -13.29 22.33 -4.75
CA SER A 223 -13.75 22.00 -3.40
C SER A 223 -14.07 20.51 -3.24
N ALA A 224 -14.76 19.87 -4.19
CA ALA A 224 -15.07 18.44 -4.15
C ALA A 224 -13.80 17.58 -4.11
N CYS A 225 -12.80 17.91 -4.91
CA CYS A 225 -11.50 17.22 -4.93
C CYS A 225 -10.78 17.34 -3.58
N LEU A 226 -10.71 18.52 -2.97
CA LEU A 226 -10.11 18.73 -1.64
C LEU A 226 -10.87 17.98 -0.52
N ASN A 227 -12.16 17.77 -0.70
CA ASN A 227 -13.04 17.11 0.28
C ASN A 227 -13.19 15.61 0.07
N GLN A 228 -12.53 15.02 -0.93
CA GLN A 228 -12.65 13.59 -1.17
C GLN A 228 -12.14 12.74 -0.02
N ASN A 229 -12.65 11.52 0.09
CA ASN A 229 -12.24 10.57 1.12
C ASN A 229 -10.86 9.98 0.85
N SER A 230 -10.14 9.73 1.94
CA SER A 230 -8.81 9.12 1.94
C SER A 230 -8.62 8.18 3.14
N SER A 231 -7.51 7.46 3.17
CA SER A 231 -7.05 6.78 4.38
C SER A 231 -6.67 7.78 5.48
N TYR A 232 -6.42 7.29 6.68
CA TYR A 232 -5.92 8.10 7.81
C TYR A 232 -4.55 8.76 7.55
N ALA A 233 -3.86 8.38 6.49
CA ALA A 233 -2.58 8.97 6.07
C ALA A 233 -2.71 9.81 4.78
N GLY A 234 -3.92 9.97 4.23
CA GLY A 234 -4.18 10.79 3.05
C GLY A 234 -4.00 10.08 1.71
N ALA A 235 -3.96 8.75 1.70
CA ALA A 235 -3.92 7.96 0.47
C ALA A 235 -5.33 7.83 -0.15
N ILE A 236 -5.42 7.90 -1.48
CA ILE A 236 -6.66 8.10 -2.23
C ILE A 236 -6.93 6.93 -3.18
N GLY A 237 -8.21 6.52 -3.22
CA GLY A 237 -8.77 5.63 -4.23
C GLY A 237 -8.40 4.15 -4.07
N LEU A 238 -8.72 3.35 -5.09
CA LEU A 238 -8.47 1.91 -5.13
C LEU A 238 -6.98 1.58 -4.96
N PRO A 239 -6.04 2.33 -5.60
CA PRO A 239 -4.61 2.05 -5.51
C PRO A 239 -3.94 2.71 -4.30
N GLN A 240 -4.66 3.43 -3.44
CA GLN A 240 -4.13 4.14 -2.28
C GLN A 240 -2.93 5.05 -2.62
N PHE A 241 -3.04 5.80 -3.71
CA PHE A 241 -2.00 6.76 -4.08
C PHE A 241 -2.00 8.00 -3.19
N MET A 242 -0.81 8.44 -2.82
CA MET A 242 -0.62 9.77 -2.24
C MET A 242 -0.75 10.85 -3.33
N PRO A 243 -1.14 12.10 -2.99
CA PRO A 243 -1.30 13.17 -3.99
C PRO A 243 -0.12 13.33 -4.93
N SER A 244 1.12 13.21 -4.44
CA SER A 244 2.32 13.26 -5.30
C SER A 244 2.38 12.09 -6.29
N SER A 245 1.94 10.89 -5.87
CA SER A 245 1.89 9.72 -6.74
C SER A 245 0.79 9.86 -7.78
N ILE A 246 -0.36 10.45 -7.43
CA ILE A 246 -1.43 10.74 -8.39
C ILE A 246 -0.90 11.67 -9.47
N ARG A 247 -0.30 12.79 -9.11
CA ARG A 247 0.23 13.74 -10.09
C ARG A 247 1.37 13.21 -10.95
N SER A 248 2.12 12.24 -10.45
CA SER A 248 3.29 11.70 -11.17
C SER A 248 2.97 10.48 -12.00
N PHE A 249 2.02 9.64 -11.57
CA PHE A 249 1.86 8.29 -12.11
C PHE A 249 0.42 7.93 -12.48
N ALA A 250 -0.60 8.65 -11.95
CA ALA A 250 -1.95 8.35 -12.33
C ALA A 250 -2.23 8.77 -13.79
N VAL A 251 -3.05 7.98 -14.45
CA VAL A 251 -3.43 8.17 -15.86
C VAL A 251 -4.94 7.97 -16.02
N ASP A 252 -5.52 8.69 -16.95
CA ASP A 252 -6.88 8.46 -17.44
C ASP A 252 -6.85 7.17 -18.28
N GLY A 253 -7.40 6.11 -17.73
CA GLY A 253 -7.36 4.77 -18.33
C GLY A 253 -8.68 4.34 -18.95
N ASP A 254 -9.78 5.03 -18.64
CA ASP A 254 -11.09 4.60 -19.18
C ASP A 254 -11.38 5.10 -20.59
N GLY A 255 -10.60 6.10 -21.07
CA GLY A 255 -10.63 6.55 -22.42
C GLY A 255 -11.93 7.25 -22.81
N ASP A 256 -12.67 7.78 -21.82
CA ASP A 256 -13.93 8.48 -22.07
C ASP A 256 -13.73 9.88 -22.67
N GLY A 257 -12.47 10.34 -22.76
CA GLY A 257 -12.05 11.58 -23.40
C GLY A 257 -12.31 12.83 -22.55
N ASP A 258 -12.68 12.68 -21.28
CA ASP A 258 -12.89 13.80 -20.37
C ASP A 258 -11.57 14.28 -19.72
N GLY A 259 -10.47 13.53 -19.91
CA GLY A 259 -9.11 13.82 -19.40
C GLY A 259 -9.01 13.78 -17.88
N ARG A 260 -9.93 13.11 -17.21
CA ARG A 260 -10.00 13.03 -15.75
C ARG A 260 -9.47 11.71 -15.26
N ILE A 261 -8.99 11.75 -14.03
CA ILE A 261 -8.50 10.58 -13.34
C ILE A 261 -9.35 10.38 -12.08
N ASP A 262 -10.20 9.34 -12.08
CA ASP A 262 -11.00 9.00 -10.91
C ASP A 262 -10.56 7.65 -10.31
N LEU A 263 -9.52 7.69 -9.50
CA LEU A 263 -8.98 6.50 -8.81
C LEU A 263 -9.97 5.89 -7.80
N ARG A 264 -11.09 6.54 -7.52
CA ARG A 264 -12.08 6.07 -6.54
C ARG A 264 -13.22 5.30 -7.19
N GLN A 265 -13.67 5.73 -8.36
CA GLN A 265 -14.86 5.23 -9.04
C GLN A 265 -14.52 4.47 -10.32
N SER A 266 -13.43 4.83 -11.00
CA SER A 266 -12.98 4.17 -12.24
C SER A 266 -11.98 3.06 -11.95
N PRO A 267 -12.37 1.77 -12.02
CA PRO A 267 -11.42 0.67 -11.97
C PRO A 267 -10.36 0.74 -13.08
N LYS A 268 -10.70 1.28 -14.25
CA LYS A 268 -9.76 1.40 -15.38
C LYS A 268 -8.65 2.40 -15.09
N ASP A 269 -8.98 3.57 -14.51
CA ASP A 269 -7.96 4.53 -14.10
C ASP A 269 -7.03 3.94 -13.04
N ALA A 270 -7.61 3.22 -12.06
CA ALA A 270 -6.82 2.55 -11.04
C ALA A 270 -5.89 1.48 -11.62
N ILE A 271 -6.37 0.63 -12.53
CA ILE A 271 -5.60 -0.42 -13.22
C ILE A 271 -4.46 0.20 -14.03
N ALA A 272 -4.78 1.17 -14.90
CA ALA A 272 -3.79 1.84 -15.74
C ALA A 272 -2.75 2.61 -14.91
N SER A 273 -3.18 3.26 -13.82
CA SER A 273 -2.29 4.01 -12.93
C SER A 273 -1.33 3.10 -12.16
N VAL A 274 -1.80 1.94 -11.66
CA VAL A 274 -0.92 0.94 -11.01
C VAL A 274 0.11 0.42 -12.00
N ALA A 275 -0.31 0.06 -13.21
CA ALA A 275 0.60 -0.41 -14.25
C ALA A 275 1.64 0.65 -14.62
N ASN A 276 1.21 1.92 -14.80
CA ASN A 276 2.10 3.03 -15.09
C ASN A 276 3.10 3.28 -13.95
N PHE A 277 2.65 3.20 -12.69
CA PHE A 277 3.54 3.30 -11.53
C PHE A 277 4.63 2.22 -11.58
N MET A 278 4.26 0.97 -11.78
CA MET A 278 5.21 -0.15 -11.84
C MET A 278 6.20 0.02 -13.01
N LYS A 279 5.70 0.36 -14.20
CA LYS A 279 6.53 0.62 -15.38
C LYS A 279 7.54 1.74 -15.16
N GLN A 280 7.11 2.87 -14.59
CA GLN A 280 7.99 4.01 -14.32
C GLN A 280 8.99 3.78 -13.18
N HIS A 281 8.74 2.80 -12.30
CA HIS A 281 9.68 2.37 -11.28
C HIS A 281 10.58 1.21 -11.72
N GLY A 282 10.59 0.88 -13.02
CA GLY A 282 11.53 -0.06 -13.60
C GLY A 282 11.05 -1.51 -13.60
N TRP A 283 9.75 -1.75 -13.72
CA TRP A 283 9.25 -3.11 -13.97
C TRP A 283 9.87 -3.67 -15.25
N GLU A 284 10.46 -4.84 -15.17
CA GLU A 284 11.07 -5.55 -16.30
C GLU A 284 10.13 -6.68 -16.76
N PRO A 285 9.53 -6.56 -17.97
CA PRO A 285 8.64 -7.60 -18.50
C PRO A 285 9.32 -8.95 -18.60
N GLY A 286 8.65 -10.01 -18.12
CA GLY A 286 9.17 -11.38 -18.15
C GLY A 286 10.18 -11.72 -17.06
N MET A 287 10.76 -10.74 -16.37
CA MET A 287 11.67 -11.01 -15.24
C MET A 287 10.89 -11.51 -14.04
N PRO A 288 11.31 -12.62 -13.37
CA PRO A 288 10.74 -13.06 -12.11
C PRO A 288 10.81 -12.00 -11.01
N ILE A 289 9.93 -12.10 -10.03
CA ILE A 289 9.95 -11.22 -8.86
C ILE A 289 11.06 -11.64 -7.90
N SER A 290 11.14 -12.93 -7.59
CA SER A 290 12.07 -13.47 -6.61
C SER A 290 12.36 -14.95 -6.86
N PHE A 291 13.43 -15.45 -6.23
CA PHE A 291 13.77 -16.86 -6.16
C PHE A 291 13.79 -17.35 -4.71
N PRO A 292 13.40 -18.60 -4.45
CA PRO A 292 13.56 -19.19 -3.13
C PRO A 292 15.06 -19.43 -2.83
N VAL A 293 15.46 -19.18 -1.59
CA VAL A 293 16.80 -19.54 -1.10
C VAL A 293 16.85 -21.04 -0.84
N LEU A 294 17.92 -21.71 -1.28
CA LEU A 294 18.17 -23.13 -1.00
C LEU A 294 18.38 -23.36 0.48
N SER A 295 17.92 -24.51 0.99
CA SER A 295 18.12 -24.88 2.40
C SER A 295 19.60 -24.89 2.79
N SER A 296 20.50 -25.32 1.90
CA SER A 296 21.95 -25.28 2.07
C SER A 296 22.54 -23.87 2.09
N GLY A 297 21.85 -22.89 1.48
CA GLY A 297 22.30 -21.49 1.37
C GLY A 297 21.78 -20.55 2.44
N ILE A 298 20.96 -21.03 3.38
CA ILE A 298 20.32 -20.18 4.41
C ILE A 298 21.37 -19.45 5.27
N ALA A 299 22.47 -20.13 5.64
CA ALA A 299 23.51 -19.52 6.46
C ALA A 299 24.19 -18.35 5.72
N GLU A 300 24.50 -18.53 4.43
CA GLU A 300 25.07 -17.48 3.59
C GLU A 300 24.07 -16.34 3.35
N ALA A 301 22.80 -16.66 3.07
CA ALA A 301 21.75 -15.66 2.90
C ALA A 301 21.60 -14.78 4.15
N LYS A 302 21.69 -15.38 5.35
CA LYS A 302 21.66 -14.64 6.63
C LYS A 302 22.79 -13.62 6.74
N LEU A 303 23.99 -13.96 6.26
CA LEU A 303 25.14 -13.05 6.30
C LEU A 303 25.01 -11.88 5.31
N LEU A 304 24.29 -12.10 4.20
CA LEU A 304 24.11 -11.12 3.14
C LEU A 304 22.85 -10.23 3.33
N ALA A 305 21.93 -10.64 4.20
CA ALA A 305 20.71 -9.90 4.50
C ALA A 305 21.02 -8.71 5.40
N ASP A 306 20.95 -7.49 4.85
CA ASP A 306 21.22 -6.24 5.57
C ASP A 306 19.98 -5.34 5.71
N GLY A 307 18.82 -5.79 5.21
CA GLY A 307 17.56 -5.05 5.26
C GLY A 307 17.48 -3.86 4.31
N GLU A 308 18.48 -3.62 3.46
CA GLU A 308 18.46 -2.55 2.47
C GLU A 308 17.86 -3.01 1.14
N PRO A 309 16.80 -2.35 0.62
CA PRO A 309 16.22 -2.66 -0.68
C PRO A 309 17.10 -2.11 -1.81
N LYS A 310 18.17 -2.82 -2.11
CA LYS A 310 19.18 -2.43 -3.10
C LYS A 310 19.75 -3.66 -3.79
N LEU A 311 19.79 -3.64 -5.11
CA LEU A 311 20.41 -4.68 -5.93
C LEU A 311 21.94 -4.67 -5.72
N LYS A 312 22.47 -5.65 -4.99
CA LYS A 312 23.87 -5.69 -4.54
C LYS A 312 24.67 -6.82 -5.18
N TYR A 313 24.08 -8.01 -5.27
CA TYR A 313 24.76 -9.24 -5.68
C TYR A 313 24.37 -9.62 -7.10
N SER A 314 25.27 -10.24 -7.86
CA SER A 314 24.88 -10.89 -9.10
C SER A 314 24.25 -12.26 -8.82
N VAL A 315 23.41 -12.74 -9.72
CA VAL A 315 22.84 -14.09 -9.66
C VAL A 315 23.96 -15.14 -9.62
N GLU A 316 25.03 -14.94 -10.41
CA GLU A 316 26.22 -15.80 -10.42
C GLU A 316 26.91 -15.86 -9.05
N GLU A 317 27.08 -14.70 -8.40
CA GLU A 317 27.64 -14.67 -7.02
C GLU A 317 26.80 -15.48 -6.04
N LEU A 318 25.46 -15.40 -6.14
CA LEU A 318 24.54 -16.13 -5.27
C LEU A 318 24.52 -17.64 -5.58
N ILE A 319 24.71 -18.04 -6.85
CA ILE A 319 24.90 -19.44 -7.25
C ILE A 319 26.21 -19.96 -6.66
N ASN A 320 27.31 -19.23 -6.83
CA ASN A 320 28.65 -19.63 -6.32
C ASN A 320 28.68 -19.74 -4.78
N LYS A 321 27.82 -19.01 -4.08
CA LYS A 321 27.62 -19.10 -2.62
C LYS A 321 26.63 -20.20 -2.20
N GLY A 322 26.08 -20.97 -3.14
CA GLY A 322 25.13 -22.05 -2.85
C GLY A 322 23.75 -21.55 -2.38
N ILE A 323 23.45 -20.28 -2.57
CA ILE A 323 22.13 -19.68 -2.26
C ILE A 323 21.11 -20.02 -3.33
N LEU A 324 21.53 -20.04 -4.59
CA LEU A 324 20.73 -20.40 -5.78
C LEU A 324 21.38 -21.58 -6.51
N LYS A 325 20.58 -22.40 -7.19
CA LYS A 325 21.06 -23.38 -8.16
C LYS A 325 20.93 -22.86 -9.58
N PRO A 326 21.84 -23.25 -10.51
CA PRO A 326 21.73 -22.91 -11.93
C PRO A 326 20.39 -23.37 -12.56
N GLU A 327 19.92 -24.57 -12.16
CA GLU A 327 18.69 -25.17 -12.67
C GLU A 327 17.43 -24.68 -11.93
N GLN A 328 17.56 -23.78 -10.98
CA GLN A 328 16.45 -23.29 -10.17
C GLN A 328 15.60 -22.27 -10.95
N GLY A 329 14.79 -22.81 -11.79
CA GLY A 329 14.10 -22.09 -12.85
C GLY A 329 15.01 -21.94 -14.05
N ASP A 330 14.48 -22.02 -15.23
CA ASP A 330 15.25 -21.72 -16.42
C ASP A 330 15.65 -20.25 -16.38
N LEU A 331 16.81 -19.97 -15.76
CA LEU A 331 17.35 -18.62 -15.62
C LEU A 331 17.46 -17.92 -17.00
N GLN A 332 17.42 -18.69 -18.10
CA GLN A 332 17.45 -18.16 -19.45
C GLN A 332 16.06 -17.78 -19.97
N THR A 333 14.98 -18.42 -19.51
CA THR A 333 13.63 -18.13 -19.99
C THR A 333 12.97 -16.92 -19.36
N GLY A 334 13.44 -16.43 -18.22
CA GLY A 334 12.88 -15.26 -17.53
C GLY A 334 13.62 -13.95 -17.73
N GLY A 335 14.53 -13.84 -18.74
CA GLY A 335 15.35 -12.65 -18.90
C GLY A 335 16.44 -12.50 -17.82
N VAL A 336 16.59 -13.48 -16.95
CA VAL A 336 17.63 -13.49 -15.91
C VAL A 336 18.94 -13.99 -16.50
N THR A 337 19.99 -13.22 -16.27
CA THR A 337 21.38 -13.58 -16.66
C THR A 337 22.23 -13.77 -15.41
N PRO A 338 23.40 -14.42 -15.51
CA PRO A 338 24.34 -14.49 -14.40
C PRO A 338 24.72 -13.13 -13.80
N GLN A 339 24.70 -12.07 -14.62
CA GLN A 339 25.03 -10.70 -14.24
C GLN A 339 23.83 -9.93 -13.69
N SER A 340 22.59 -10.45 -13.82
CA SER A 340 21.40 -9.85 -13.23
C SER A 340 21.61 -9.60 -11.76
N LYS A 341 21.19 -8.40 -11.29
CA LYS A 341 21.41 -8.01 -9.90
C LYS A 341 20.23 -8.41 -9.02
N ALA A 342 20.54 -8.79 -7.81
CA ALA A 342 19.62 -9.28 -6.80
C ALA A 342 20.02 -8.79 -5.39
N PHE A 343 19.17 -9.04 -4.41
CA PHE A 343 19.43 -8.79 -2.99
C PHE A 343 18.72 -9.84 -2.14
N ILE A 344 19.15 -9.97 -0.87
CA ILE A 344 18.51 -10.90 0.05
C ILE A 344 17.41 -10.18 0.81
N VAL A 345 16.25 -10.80 0.81
CA VAL A 345 15.04 -10.36 1.52
C VAL A 345 14.88 -11.23 2.75
N ASP A 346 14.76 -10.59 3.92
CA ASP A 346 14.53 -11.24 5.21
C ASP A 346 13.07 -11.03 5.65
N LEU A 347 12.41 -12.12 6.02
CA LEU A 347 11.01 -12.18 6.44
C LEU A 347 10.93 -12.85 7.82
N PRO A 348 11.21 -12.11 8.92
CA PRO A 348 11.23 -12.67 10.27
C PRO A 348 9.84 -13.06 10.76
N TYR A 349 9.76 -14.16 11.51
CA TYR A 349 8.57 -14.64 12.21
C TYR A 349 8.95 -15.42 13.47
N PRO A 350 8.12 -15.44 14.52
CA PRO A 350 8.32 -16.34 15.66
C PRO A 350 7.89 -17.77 15.29
N ASP A 351 8.66 -18.76 15.71
CA ASP A 351 8.28 -20.16 15.64
C ASP A 351 7.25 -20.51 16.74
N THR A 352 6.76 -21.73 16.73
CA THR A 352 5.79 -22.25 17.70
C THR A 352 6.33 -22.31 19.13
N ASP A 353 7.64 -22.45 19.31
CA ASP A 353 8.35 -22.41 20.59
C ASP A 353 8.74 -20.97 21.02
N GLY A 354 8.42 -19.96 20.20
CA GLY A 354 8.73 -18.55 20.44
C GLY A 354 10.14 -18.13 20.00
N SER A 355 10.93 -19.03 19.42
CA SER A 355 12.21 -18.69 18.82
C SER A 355 12.03 -17.81 17.57
N ASP A 356 12.99 -16.92 17.31
CA ASP A 356 12.95 -16.05 16.14
C ASP A 356 13.49 -16.82 14.92
N GLN A 357 12.65 -16.97 13.91
CA GLN A 357 12.96 -17.56 12.61
C GLN A 357 12.95 -16.49 11.52
N VAL A 358 13.63 -16.77 10.41
CA VAL A 358 13.62 -15.89 9.24
C VAL A 358 13.47 -16.72 7.97
N HIS A 359 12.47 -16.40 7.18
CA HIS A 359 12.36 -16.91 5.82
C HIS A 359 13.13 -15.96 4.88
N TYR A 360 14.01 -16.50 4.06
CA TYR A 360 14.81 -15.73 3.10
C TYR A 360 14.37 -16.01 1.67
N VAL A 361 14.30 -14.94 0.86
CA VAL A 361 14.15 -15.03 -0.58
C VAL A 361 15.19 -14.15 -1.28
N VAL A 362 15.51 -14.47 -2.51
CA VAL A 362 16.35 -13.63 -3.37
C VAL A 362 15.43 -12.73 -4.18
N GLY A 363 15.39 -11.44 -3.86
CA GLY A 363 14.63 -10.44 -4.59
C GLY A 363 15.38 -9.97 -5.84
N LEU A 364 14.68 -9.93 -6.97
CA LEU A 364 15.16 -9.37 -8.24
C LEU A 364 14.66 -7.93 -8.44
N ASN A 365 14.91 -7.35 -9.61
CA ASN A 365 14.48 -5.99 -9.89
C ASN A 365 12.97 -5.78 -9.74
N ASN A 366 12.14 -6.75 -10.16
CA ASN A 366 10.70 -6.65 -10.02
C ASN A 366 10.23 -6.68 -8.55
N PHE A 367 10.95 -7.39 -7.67
CA PHE A 367 10.70 -7.30 -6.23
C PHE A 367 11.00 -5.89 -5.71
N LEU A 368 12.15 -5.32 -6.12
CA LEU A 368 12.51 -3.95 -5.75
C LEU A 368 11.49 -2.94 -6.26
N THR A 369 10.96 -3.13 -7.46
CA THR A 369 9.90 -2.29 -8.04
C THR A 369 8.63 -2.32 -7.19
N ILE A 370 8.21 -3.50 -6.71
CA ILE A 370 7.06 -3.60 -5.78
C ILE A 370 7.38 -2.90 -4.45
N VAL A 371 8.62 -3.00 -3.94
CA VAL A 371 9.04 -2.27 -2.73
C VAL A 371 8.93 -0.75 -2.90
N GLN A 372 9.01 -0.20 -4.12
CA GLN A 372 8.80 1.24 -4.33
C GLN A 372 7.34 1.67 -4.09
N TYR A 373 6.38 0.75 -4.25
CA TYR A 373 4.98 1.03 -3.97
C TYR A 373 4.72 1.23 -2.47
N ASN A 374 5.25 0.30 -1.67
CA ASN A 374 5.21 0.40 -0.20
C ASN A 374 6.53 -0.17 0.35
N ARG A 375 7.35 0.65 1.01
CA ARG A 375 8.72 0.33 1.45
C ARG A 375 8.79 -0.76 2.51
N SER A 376 8.27 -1.95 2.17
CA SER A 376 8.19 -3.10 3.06
C SER A 376 8.42 -4.40 2.29
N TYR A 377 9.36 -5.21 2.74
CA TYR A 377 9.55 -6.56 2.22
C TYR A 377 8.31 -7.43 2.42
N PHE A 378 7.63 -7.28 3.58
CA PHE A 378 6.40 -7.99 3.86
C PHE A 378 5.30 -7.66 2.83
N TYR A 379 5.18 -6.38 2.48
CA TYR A 379 4.25 -5.95 1.45
C TYR A 379 4.60 -6.57 0.09
N ALA A 380 5.84 -6.41 -0.35
CA ALA A 380 6.25 -6.89 -1.67
C ALA A 380 6.09 -8.41 -1.80
N GLN A 381 6.45 -9.17 -0.77
CA GLN A 381 6.25 -10.61 -0.74
C GLN A 381 4.76 -10.98 -0.71
N SER A 382 3.91 -10.19 -0.01
CA SER A 382 2.45 -10.44 -0.03
C SER A 382 1.84 -10.18 -1.40
N VAL A 383 2.31 -9.16 -2.14
CA VAL A 383 1.90 -8.91 -3.53
C VAL A 383 2.28 -10.09 -4.41
N ALA A 384 3.53 -10.56 -4.32
CA ALA A 384 4.02 -11.70 -5.09
C ALA A 384 3.18 -12.96 -4.83
N GLU A 385 2.99 -13.34 -3.57
CA GLU A 385 2.25 -14.55 -3.20
C GLU A 385 0.74 -14.43 -3.49
N PHE A 386 0.17 -13.24 -3.39
CA PHE A 386 -1.24 -13.04 -3.75
C PHE A 386 -1.43 -13.10 -5.27
N ALA A 387 -0.49 -12.55 -6.05
CA ALA A 387 -0.48 -12.69 -7.50
C ALA A 387 -0.34 -14.16 -7.93
N GLU A 388 0.53 -14.95 -7.27
CA GLU A 388 0.64 -16.40 -7.48
C GLU A 388 -0.69 -17.13 -7.19
N ALA A 389 -1.37 -16.75 -6.12
CA ALA A 389 -2.68 -17.32 -5.79
C ALA A 389 -3.78 -16.92 -6.81
N LEU A 390 -3.59 -15.82 -7.55
CA LEU A 390 -4.45 -15.42 -8.67
C LEU A 390 -4.08 -16.13 -9.98
N GLY A 391 -2.90 -16.73 -10.09
CA GLY A 391 -2.46 -17.49 -11.28
C GLY A 391 -1.13 -17.01 -11.87
N TYR A 392 -0.50 -15.97 -11.31
CA TYR A 392 0.83 -15.52 -11.72
C TYR A 392 1.83 -16.66 -11.62
N LYS A 393 2.51 -16.91 -12.71
CA LYS A 393 3.60 -17.89 -12.74
C LYS A 393 4.91 -17.13 -12.62
N ASN A 394 5.41 -17.04 -11.40
CA ASN A 394 6.80 -16.70 -11.20
C ASN A 394 7.61 -17.84 -11.85
N GLN A 395 8.27 -17.60 -12.98
CA GLN A 395 8.86 -18.66 -13.84
C GLN A 395 9.94 -19.51 -13.14
N SER A 396 10.08 -19.40 -11.87
CA SER A 396 11.04 -20.11 -11.01
C SER A 396 10.39 -20.90 -9.87
N ALA A 397 9.08 -21.14 -9.87
CA ALA A 397 8.45 -21.93 -8.83
C ALA A 397 8.84 -23.41 -8.93
N VAL A 398 9.89 -23.79 -8.21
CA VAL A 398 10.03 -25.18 -7.76
C VAL A 398 8.86 -25.44 -6.81
N PRO A 399 8.06 -26.52 -6.99
CA PRO A 399 6.99 -26.83 -6.05
C PRO A 399 7.59 -26.97 -4.65
N THR A 400 7.25 -26.08 -3.74
CA THR A 400 7.53 -26.26 -2.32
C THR A 400 6.71 -27.44 -1.84
N SER A 401 7.28 -28.64 -1.86
CA SER A 401 6.74 -29.81 -1.20
C SER A 401 6.91 -29.68 0.31
N ASN A 402 6.17 -28.78 0.91
CA ASN A 402 5.93 -28.71 2.35
C ASN A 402 4.56 -28.11 2.60
N THR A 403 3.53 -28.67 1.98
CA THR A 403 2.23 -28.73 2.61
C THR A 403 2.35 -29.76 3.73
N ALA A 404 2.40 -29.28 4.97
CA ALA A 404 2.15 -30.10 6.14
C ALA A 404 0.92 -30.97 5.80
N LYS A 405 1.10 -32.27 5.79
CA LYS A 405 0.01 -33.24 5.68
C LYS A 405 -0.99 -32.89 6.78
N GLU A 406 -2.14 -32.38 6.41
CA GLU A 406 -3.30 -32.43 7.29
C GLU A 406 -3.50 -33.90 7.65
N ALA A 407 -3.25 -34.21 8.91
CA ALA A 407 -3.55 -35.51 9.47
C ALA A 407 -5.06 -35.72 9.40
N LYS A 408 -5.48 -36.61 8.49
CA LYS A 408 -6.83 -37.18 8.51
C LYS A 408 -7.09 -37.81 9.89
N PRO A 409 -8.22 -37.54 10.51
CA PRO A 409 -8.59 -38.29 11.73
C PRO A 409 -8.71 -39.77 11.39
N THR A 410 -7.96 -40.59 12.07
CA THR A 410 -8.04 -42.05 12.01
C THR A 410 -9.39 -42.47 12.62
N GLU A 411 -10.29 -42.96 11.80
CA GLU A 411 -11.47 -43.70 12.28
C GLU A 411 -11.01 -44.98 12.95
N THR A 412 -11.14 -45.01 14.27
CA THR A 412 -11.02 -46.25 15.04
C THR A 412 -12.26 -47.09 14.85
N SER A 413 -12.06 -48.22 14.19
CA SER A 413 -13.03 -49.32 14.06
C SER A 413 -13.30 -49.91 15.45
N GLY A 414 -14.49 -49.73 15.97
CA GLY A 414 -15.01 -50.37 17.21
C GLY A 414 -16.23 -51.26 16.89
N ALA A 415 -15.94 -52.51 16.94
CA ALA A 415 -16.76 -53.71 17.14
C ALA A 415 -18.29 -53.64 17.10
N LYS A 416 -18.81 -54.61 16.33
CA LYS A 416 -20.20 -55.08 16.22
C LYS A 416 -20.76 -55.54 17.57
N THR A 417 -21.98 -55.12 17.89
CA THR A 417 -22.92 -55.97 18.66
C THR A 417 -24.32 -55.88 18.06
N LYS A 418 -24.83 -57.06 17.70
CA LYS A 418 -26.20 -57.36 17.28
C LYS A 418 -27.15 -57.30 18.46
N LYS A 419 -28.36 -56.77 18.28
CA LYS A 419 -29.66 -57.30 18.82
C LYS A 419 -30.79 -56.47 18.20
N SER A 420 -31.55 -57.05 17.34
CA SER A 420 -32.87 -57.73 17.33
C SER A 420 -34.07 -56.81 17.62
N LYS A 421 -34.89 -56.70 16.57
CA LYS A 421 -36.38 -56.69 16.49
C LYS A 421 -37.19 -55.99 17.60
N ALA A 422 -38.02 -55.01 17.20
CA ALA A 422 -39.47 -55.16 17.31
C ALA A 422 -40.24 -54.15 16.45
N LYS A 423 -41.22 -54.67 15.74
CA LYS A 423 -42.31 -54.04 14.98
C LYS A 423 -43.26 -53.28 15.92
N LYS A 424 -43.79 -52.11 15.53
CA LYS A 424 -45.24 -51.90 15.59
C LYS A 424 -45.67 -50.66 14.79
N LYS A 425 -46.73 -50.91 14.09
CA LYS A 425 -47.59 -50.10 13.26
C LYS A 425 -48.38 -49.04 14.03
N SER A 426 -48.82 -48.05 13.33
CA SER A 426 -50.16 -47.45 13.13
C SER A 426 -50.12 -45.96 13.39
N LYS A 427 -50.50 -45.19 12.42
CA LYS A 427 -51.79 -44.70 11.91
C LYS A 427 -52.20 -43.37 12.58
N GLN A 428 -52.36 -42.40 11.67
CA GLN A 428 -53.43 -41.37 11.60
C GLN A 428 -53.55 -40.41 12.79
N SER A 429 -53.35 -39.13 12.58
CA SER A 429 -54.34 -38.17 12.03
C SER A 429 -53.59 -36.92 11.56
#